data_ef39ef05fb6ec2677f140e01f156194f
#
_entry.id   ef39ef05fb6ec2677f140e01f156194f
#
_cell.length_a   1.000
_cell.length_b   1.000
_cell.length_c   1.000
_cell.angle_alpha   90.00
_cell.angle_beta   90.00
_cell.angle_gamma   90.00
#
_symmetry.space_group_name_H-M   'P 1'
#
loop_
_entity.id
_entity.type
_entity.pdbx_description
1 polymer ?
#
loop_
_entity_poly.entity_id
_entity_poly.type
_entity_poly.pdbx_seq_one_letter_code
_entity_poly.pdbx_strand_id
1 'polypeptide(L)'
;MTTTTHTTELATLGGGCFWCLEAVYDQLRGVDSVESGYAGGQVANPTSRQVCDGTTGHAEVVQLRFDPAQVSFRELLEVFFTIHDPTTPNRQGHDIGTQYRPASFYHSPEQRAAAEQVIAEIGQAGLWDAPIVTQVVPLDVFYPAEDYHQEYFANNAS
;
A
#
# COMPACT_ATOMS: atom_id res chain seq x y z
N MET A 1 11.85 -36.14 1.91
CA MET A 1 12.31 -34.93 2.58
C MET A 1 11.58 -33.71 2.05
N THR A 2 10.91 -33.06 2.89
CA THR A 2 10.15 -31.90 2.52
C THR A 2 10.92 -30.64 2.84
N THR A 3 11.42 -30.02 1.83
CA THR A 3 11.83 -28.63 1.98
C THR A 3 10.56 -27.81 2.02
N THR A 4 10.25 -27.32 3.16
CA THR A 4 9.26 -26.29 3.29
C THR A 4 9.78 -25.07 2.56
N THR A 5 9.44 -24.96 1.31
CA THR A 5 9.65 -23.72 0.60
C THR A 5 8.70 -22.71 1.21
N HIS A 6 9.28 -21.74 1.88
CA HIS A 6 8.54 -20.62 2.42
C HIS A 6 8.01 -19.83 1.23
N THR A 7 6.74 -20.04 0.89
CA THR A 7 6.12 -19.32 -0.21
C THR A 7 5.64 -17.98 0.32
N THR A 8 6.23 -16.90 -0.18
CA THR A 8 5.79 -15.55 0.15
C THR A 8 5.00 -14.96 -1.00
N GLU A 9 4.14 -14.00 -0.69
CA GLU A 9 3.39 -13.24 -1.66
C GLU A 9 3.74 -11.77 -1.53
N LEU A 10 3.45 -11.01 -2.60
CA LEU A 10 3.64 -9.57 -2.61
C LEU A 10 2.29 -8.88 -2.52
N ALA A 11 2.24 -7.78 -1.77
CA ALA A 11 1.09 -6.88 -1.72
C ALA A 11 1.61 -5.45 -1.88
N THR A 12 0.92 -4.64 -2.68
CA THR A 12 1.34 -3.26 -2.94
C THR A 12 0.16 -2.34 -2.64
N LEU A 13 0.34 -1.49 -1.64
CA LEU A 13 -0.74 -0.65 -1.09
C LEU A 13 -0.28 0.80 -0.99
N GLY A 14 -1.16 1.74 -1.36
CA GLY A 14 -0.91 3.16 -1.22
C GLY A 14 -2.05 3.85 -0.50
N GLY A 15 -1.75 4.77 0.38
CA GLY A 15 -2.75 5.51 1.13
C GLY A 15 -2.07 6.52 2.04
N GLY A 16 -1.67 7.65 1.48
CA GLY A 16 -0.95 8.70 2.20
C GLY A 16 0.55 8.51 2.13
N CYS A 17 1.25 9.03 3.13
CA CYS A 17 2.69 8.95 3.19
C CYS A 17 3.16 7.50 3.39
N PHE A 18 4.05 7.03 2.54
CA PHE A 18 4.52 5.64 2.63
C PHE A 18 5.35 5.39 3.91
N TRP A 19 5.93 6.42 4.51
CA TRP A 19 6.62 6.26 5.80
C TRP A 19 5.68 5.75 6.89
N CYS A 20 4.43 6.26 6.90
CA CYS A 20 3.43 5.84 7.88
C CYS A 20 2.97 4.41 7.63
N LEU A 21 2.77 4.04 6.37
CA LEU A 21 2.39 2.68 6.01
C LEU A 21 3.50 1.69 6.36
N GLU A 22 4.75 2.04 6.03
CA GLU A 22 5.90 1.20 6.31
C GLU A 22 6.04 0.94 7.80
N ALA A 23 5.90 1.98 8.63
CA ALA A 23 6.03 1.86 10.08
C ALA A 23 5.02 0.87 10.67
N VAL A 24 3.80 0.86 10.13
CA VAL A 24 2.76 -0.07 10.61
C VAL A 24 3.04 -1.49 10.15
N TYR A 25 3.28 -1.68 8.85
CA TYR A 25 3.42 -3.03 8.29
C TYR A 25 4.74 -3.70 8.70
N ASP A 26 5.79 -2.94 8.94
CA ASP A 26 7.07 -3.47 9.37
C ASP A 26 6.98 -4.20 10.71
N GLN A 27 5.98 -3.88 11.51
CA GLN A 27 5.77 -4.47 12.82
C GLN A 27 4.78 -5.65 12.81
N LEU A 28 4.14 -5.92 11.67
CA LEU A 28 3.13 -6.97 11.62
C LEU A 28 3.77 -8.35 11.49
N ARG A 29 3.27 -9.27 12.31
CA ARG A 29 3.69 -10.65 12.24
C ARG A 29 3.25 -11.24 10.89
N GLY A 30 4.16 -11.95 10.24
CA GLY A 30 3.90 -12.55 8.93
C GLY A 30 4.35 -11.70 7.77
N VAL A 31 4.70 -10.43 8.02
CA VAL A 31 5.29 -9.55 7.02
C VAL A 31 6.81 -9.68 7.11
N ASP A 32 7.42 -10.24 6.06
CA ASP A 32 8.86 -10.49 6.03
C ASP A 32 9.66 -9.23 5.70
N SER A 33 9.12 -8.40 4.82
CA SER A 33 9.78 -7.15 4.43
C SER A 33 8.77 -6.14 3.92
N VAL A 34 9.13 -4.86 4.05
CA VAL A 34 8.35 -3.73 3.55
C VAL A 34 9.32 -2.82 2.80
N GLU A 35 8.96 -2.47 1.58
CA GLU A 35 9.76 -1.56 0.77
C GLU A 35 8.87 -0.41 0.30
N SER A 36 9.30 0.83 0.59
CA SER A 36 8.60 2.02 0.12
C SER A 36 8.97 2.31 -1.33
N GLY A 37 8.00 2.82 -2.09
CA GLY A 37 8.23 3.11 -3.50
C GLY A 37 7.08 3.84 -4.17
N TYR A 38 7.05 3.74 -5.49
CA TYR A 38 6.10 4.46 -6.34
C TYR A 38 5.50 3.51 -7.36
N ALA A 39 4.20 3.67 -7.61
CA ALA A 39 3.49 2.84 -8.57
C ALA A 39 2.28 3.56 -9.15
N GLY A 40 1.83 3.09 -10.30
CA GLY A 40 0.60 3.57 -10.92
C GLY A 40 0.74 4.79 -11.80
N GLY A 41 1.94 5.32 -11.97
CA GLY A 41 2.20 6.48 -12.81
C GLY A 41 2.86 6.11 -14.13
N GLN A 42 3.39 7.12 -14.81
CA GLN A 42 3.88 6.98 -16.19
C GLN A 42 5.38 7.25 -16.34
N VAL A 43 6.01 7.87 -15.36
CA VAL A 43 7.43 8.21 -15.43
C VAL A 43 8.26 7.05 -14.92
N ALA A 44 9.23 6.60 -15.73
CA ALA A 44 10.15 5.53 -15.33
C ALA A 44 11.18 6.07 -14.34
N ASN A 45 11.52 5.24 -13.34
CA ASN A 45 12.54 5.57 -12.34
C ASN A 45 12.35 6.96 -11.73
N PRO A 46 11.15 7.26 -11.18
CA PRO A 46 10.90 8.59 -10.65
C PRO A 46 11.72 8.85 -9.38
N THR A 47 12.01 10.14 -9.14
CA THR A 47 12.57 10.58 -7.87
C THR A 47 11.43 11.02 -6.95
N SER A 48 11.69 11.07 -5.63
CA SER A 48 10.69 11.56 -4.68
C SER A 48 10.27 12.99 -5.00
N ARG A 49 11.20 13.81 -5.46
CA ARG A 49 10.91 15.19 -5.85
C ARG A 49 9.92 15.24 -7.02
N GLN A 50 10.13 14.41 -8.02
CA GLN A 50 9.23 14.33 -9.19
C GLN A 50 7.83 13.87 -8.76
N VAL A 51 7.76 12.88 -7.87
CA VAL A 51 6.47 12.39 -7.37
C VAL A 51 5.76 13.47 -6.58
N CYS A 52 6.49 14.19 -5.71
CA CYS A 52 5.92 15.29 -4.90
C CYS A 52 5.42 16.44 -5.76
N ASP A 53 6.03 16.66 -6.93
CA ASP A 53 5.55 17.69 -7.87
C ASP A 53 4.22 17.32 -8.53
N GLY A 54 3.78 16.07 -8.38
CA GLY A 54 2.51 15.61 -8.93
C GLY A 54 2.52 15.41 -10.44
N THR A 55 3.71 15.39 -11.07
CA THR A 55 3.84 15.30 -12.52
C THR A 55 4.03 13.88 -13.04
N THR A 56 4.30 12.91 -12.14
CA THR A 56 4.59 11.53 -12.56
C THR A 56 3.36 10.66 -12.65
N GLY A 57 2.27 11.03 -11.97
CA GLY A 57 1.08 10.19 -11.82
C GLY A 57 1.24 9.05 -10.83
N HIS A 58 2.43 8.87 -10.25
CA HIS A 58 2.66 7.79 -9.28
C HIS A 58 2.03 8.07 -7.93
N ALA A 59 1.59 7.00 -7.27
CA ALA A 59 1.23 7.02 -5.86
C ALA A 59 2.44 6.58 -5.04
N GLU A 60 2.55 7.10 -3.83
CA GLU A 60 3.46 6.56 -2.83
C GLU A 60 2.86 5.26 -2.30
N VAL A 61 3.62 4.20 -2.35
CA VAL A 61 3.14 2.88 -1.96
C VAL A 61 4.18 2.16 -1.12
N VAL A 62 3.71 1.12 -0.40
CA VAL A 62 4.60 0.13 0.18
C VAL A 62 4.35 -1.20 -0.53
N GLN A 63 5.43 -1.92 -0.79
CA GLN A 63 5.34 -3.29 -1.30
C GLN A 63 5.76 -4.22 -0.18
N LEU A 64 4.84 -5.08 0.21
CA LEU A 64 5.03 -6.03 1.30
C LEU A 64 5.35 -7.39 0.73
N ARG A 65 6.30 -8.07 1.37
CA ARG A 65 6.49 -9.51 1.16
C ARG A 65 5.98 -10.18 2.43
N PHE A 66 4.97 -11.04 2.30
CA PHE A 66 4.32 -11.65 3.45
C PHE A 66 4.15 -13.15 3.28
N ASP A 67 4.07 -13.83 4.42
CA ASP A 67 3.82 -15.27 4.48
C ASP A 67 2.32 -15.50 4.65
N PRO A 68 1.63 -16.02 3.61
CA PRO A 68 0.18 -16.20 3.70
C PRO A 68 -0.24 -17.28 4.71
N ALA A 69 0.70 -18.08 5.20
CA ALA A 69 0.41 -19.01 6.29
C ALA A 69 0.31 -18.31 7.65
N GLN A 70 0.90 -17.13 7.80
CA GLN A 70 0.88 -16.36 9.05
C GLN A 70 -0.07 -15.19 9.01
N VAL A 71 -0.19 -14.53 7.86
CA VAL A 71 -1.11 -13.40 7.68
C VAL A 71 -1.67 -13.46 6.27
N SER A 72 -2.98 -13.33 6.13
CA SER A 72 -3.62 -13.35 4.83
C SER A 72 -3.59 -11.97 4.18
N PHE A 73 -3.73 -11.94 2.85
CA PHE A 73 -3.88 -10.67 2.14
C PHE A 73 -5.10 -9.89 2.68
N ARG A 74 -6.18 -10.59 2.99
CA ARG A 74 -7.38 -9.95 3.57
C ARG A 74 -7.05 -9.27 4.89
N GLU A 75 -6.27 -9.91 5.76
CA GLU A 75 -5.85 -9.30 7.03
C GLU A 75 -5.02 -8.04 6.81
N LEU A 76 -4.13 -8.06 5.79
CA LEU A 76 -3.36 -6.88 5.43
C LEU A 76 -4.28 -5.74 4.98
N LEU A 77 -5.35 -6.06 4.23
CA LEU A 77 -6.33 -5.07 3.81
C LEU A 77 -7.14 -4.53 4.98
N GLU A 78 -7.47 -5.38 5.95
CA GLU A 78 -8.20 -4.94 7.14
C GLU A 78 -7.38 -3.92 7.92
N VAL A 79 -6.08 -4.14 8.06
CA VAL A 79 -5.17 -3.15 8.63
C VAL A 79 -5.14 -1.89 7.78
N PHE A 80 -5.03 -2.04 6.46
CA PHE A 80 -4.97 -0.92 5.52
C PHE A 80 -6.17 0.03 5.70
N PHE A 81 -7.37 -0.52 5.84
CA PHE A 81 -8.57 0.30 5.98
C PHE A 81 -8.75 0.90 7.38
N THR A 82 -7.87 0.57 8.32
CA THR A 82 -7.85 1.23 9.64
C THR A 82 -6.83 2.35 9.72
N ILE A 83 -5.87 2.42 8.79
CA ILE A 83 -4.74 3.36 8.88
C ILE A 83 -4.76 4.43 7.80
N HIS A 84 -5.79 4.45 6.95
CA HIS A 84 -5.95 5.53 5.98
C HIS A 84 -7.43 5.84 5.80
N ASP A 85 -7.72 7.03 5.26
CA ASP A 85 -9.09 7.42 4.92
C ASP A 85 -9.38 6.94 3.50
N PRO A 86 -10.25 5.94 3.32
CA PRO A 86 -10.54 5.38 1.99
C PRO A 86 -11.53 6.22 1.18
N THR A 87 -12.02 7.34 1.73
CA THR A 87 -13.05 8.16 1.10
C THR A 87 -12.50 9.40 0.41
N THR A 88 -11.21 9.68 0.55
CA THR A 88 -10.59 10.87 -0.04
C THR A 88 -9.76 10.45 -1.26
N PRO A 89 -10.11 10.92 -2.48
CA PRO A 89 -9.48 10.39 -3.71
C PRO A 89 -8.02 10.78 -3.88
N ASN A 90 -7.60 11.96 -3.41
CA ASN A 90 -6.23 12.45 -3.61
C ASN A 90 -5.73 13.13 -2.36
N ARG A 91 -6.04 12.59 -1.20
CA ARG A 91 -5.69 13.25 0.06
C ARG A 91 -5.69 12.26 1.21
N GLN A 92 -4.74 12.42 2.12
CA GLN A 92 -4.74 11.75 3.41
C GLN A 92 -4.38 12.77 4.48
N GLY A 93 -5.38 13.18 5.29
CA GLY A 93 -5.17 14.20 6.30
C GLY A 93 -4.71 15.51 5.68
N HIS A 94 -3.54 15.97 6.05
CA HIS A 94 -2.94 17.20 5.52
C HIS A 94 -2.12 16.96 4.25
N ASP A 95 -1.88 15.71 3.88
CA ASP A 95 -1.14 15.38 2.66
C ASP A 95 -2.10 15.41 1.47
N ILE A 96 -1.94 16.40 0.60
CA ILE A 96 -2.82 16.62 -0.55
C ILE A 96 -2.04 16.40 -1.83
N GLY A 97 -2.61 15.60 -2.74
CA GLY A 97 -2.02 15.33 -4.05
C GLY A 97 -2.31 13.90 -4.51
N THR A 98 -2.20 13.67 -5.82
CA THR A 98 -2.46 12.35 -6.42
C THR A 98 -1.51 11.28 -5.90
N GLN A 99 -0.31 11.67 -5.43
CA GLN A 99 0.67 10.74 -4.87
C GLN A 99 0.19 10.13 -3.55
N TYR A 100 -0.79 10.73 -2.91
CA TYR A 100 -1.33 10.24 -1.63
C TYR A 100 -2.67 9.53 -1.78
N ARG A 101 -3.08 9.21 -3.01
CA ARG A 101 -4.36 8.55 -3.23
C ARG A 101 -4.37 7.12 -2.69
N PRO A 102 -5.51 6.67 -2.14
CA PRO A 102 -5.62 5.29 -1.66
C PRO A 102 -5.77 4.32 -2.83
N ALA A 103 -4.97 3.27 -2.82
CA ALA A 103 -5.01 2.27 -3.88
C ALA A 103 -4.48 0.92 -3.39
N SER A 104 -5.10 -0.14 -3.90
CA SER A 104 -4.58 -1.50 -3.80
C SER A 104 -4.17 -1.93 -5.21
N PHE A 105 -2.88 -2.09 -5.42
CA PHE A 105 -2.32 -2.54 -6.70
C PHE A 105 -2.20 -4.05 -6.64
N TYR A 106 -3.11 -4.77 -7.30
CA TYR A 106 -3.17 -6.22 -7.14
C TYR A 106 -2.13 -6.94 -8.03
N HIS A 107 -1.63 -8.04 -7.49
CA HIS A 107 -0.66 -8.90 -8.16
C HIS A 107 -1.32 -10.15 -8.74
N SER A 108 -2.59 -10.39 -8.42
CA SER A 108 -3.30 -11.59 -8.84
C SER A 108 -4.81 -11.33 -8.84
N PRO A 109 -5.58 -12.14 -9.59
CA PRO A 109 -7.06 -12.03 -9.53
C PRO A 109 -7.62 -12.26 -8.14
N GLU A 110 -6.97 -13.10 -7.33
CA GLU A 110 -7.39 -13.37 -5.96
C GLU A 110 -7.27 -12.12 -5.10
N GLN A 111 -6.19 -11.35 -5.27
CA GLN A 111 -6.01 -10.08 -4.54
C GLN A 111 -7.06 -9.06 -4.98
N ARG A 112 -7.37 -9.00 -6.26
CA ARG A 112 -8.42 -8.12 -6.77
C ARG A 112 -9.76 -8.46 -6.14
N ALA A 113 -10.13 -9.74 -6.12
CA ALA A 113 -11.40 -10.19 -5.55
C ALA A 113 -11.47 -9.87 -4.06
N ALA A 114 -10.37 -10.12 -3.33
CA ALA A 114 -10.31 -9.83 -1.90
C ALA A 114 -10.48 -8.34 -1.61
N ALA A 115 -9.82 -7.49 -2.38
CA ALA A 115 -9.91 -6.04 -2.21
C ALA A 115 -11.33 -5.54 -2.47
N GLU A 116 -11.94 -6.00 -3.56
CA GLU A 116 -13.31 -5.61 -3.90
C GLU A 116 -14.30 -6.08 -2.84
N GLN A 117 -14.11 -7.28 -2.30
CA GLN A 117 -14.98 -7.82 -1.25
C GLN A 117 -14.85 -7.03 0.05
N VAL A 118 -13.63 -6.72 0.48
CA VAL A 118 -13.43 -5.93 1.71
C VAL A 118 -14.04 -4.54 1.56
N ILE A 119 -13.85 -3.89 0.42
CA ILE A 119 -14.44 -2.58 0.15
C ILE A 119 -15.97 -2.64 0.24
N ALA A 120 -16.57 -3.67 -0.36
CA ALA A 120 -18.03 -3.83 -0.30
C ALA A 120 -18.53 -4.04 1.13
N GLU A 121 -17.80 -4.85 1.91
CA GLU A 121 -18.17 -5.11 3.31
C GLU A 121 -18.08 -3.85 4.16
N ILE A 122 -17.02 -3.07 3.99
CA ILE A 122 -16.83 -1.82 4.74
C ILE A 122 -17.91 -0.80 4.36
N GLY A 123 -18.23 -0.71 3.06
CA GLY A 123 -19.30 0.16 2.59
C GLY A 123 -20.65 -0.21 3.18
N GLN A 124 -20.96 -1.51 3.24
CA GLN A 124 -22.22 -2.00 3.81
C GLN A 124 -22.30 -1.81 5.33
N ALA A 125 -21.15 -1.86 6.00
CA ALA A 125 -21.10 -1.66 7.44
C ALA A 125 -21.36 -0.20 7.85
N GLY A 126 -21.28 0.74 6.91
CA GLY A 126 -21.59 2.14 7.17
C GLY A 126 -20.59 2.83 8.08
N LEU A 127 -19.34 2.38 8.07
CA LEU A 127 -18.31 2.94 8.94
C LEU A 127 -17.85 4.32 8.50
N TRP A 128 -18.10 4.67 7.25
CA TRP A 128 -17.69 5.96 6.67
C TRP A 128 -18.90 6.70 6.13
N ASP A 129 -18.93 8.02 6.31
CA ASP A 129 -20.04 8.87 5.84
C ASP A 129 -20.03 9.10 4.34
N ALA A 130 -18.87 8.89 3.70
CA ALA A 130 -18.69 9.08 2.27
C ALA A 130 -18.37 7.75 1.59
N PRO A 131 -18.58 7.64 0.26
CA PRO A 131 -18.24 6.42 -0.46
C PRO A 131 -16.74 6.13 -0.43
N ILE A 132 -16.39 4.84 -0.44
CA ILE A 132 -15.00 4.42 -0.53
C ILE A 132 -14.53 4.61 -1.96
N VAL A 133 -13.43 5.35 -2.13
CA VAL A 133 -12.86 5.67 -3.44
C VAL A 133 -11.49 5.03 -3.65
N THR A 134 -11.08 4.13 -2.77
CA THR A 134 -9.82 3.39 -2.91
C THR A 134 -9.80 2.65 -4.25
N GLN A 135 -8.75 2.89 -5.03
CA GLN A 135 -8.60 2.25 -6.34
C GLN A 135 -8.18 0.79 -6.17
N VAL A 136 -8.72 -0.09 -7.02
CA VAL A 136 -8.28 -1.48 -7.11
C VAL A 136 -7.86 -1.68 -8.56
N VAL A 137 -6.55 -1.64 -8.79
CA VAL A 137 -5.98 -1.64 -10.13
C VAL A 137 -4.81 -2.62 -10.19
N PRO A 138 -4.50 -3.16 -11.40
CA PRO A 138 -3.36 -4.06 -11.51
C PRO A 138 -2.06 -3.30 -11.30
N LEU A 139 -1.09 -3.97 -10.67
CA LEU A 139 0.25 -3.43 -10.58
C LEU A 139 0.93 -3.62 -11.93
N ASP A 140 1.48 -2.53 -12.49
CA ASP A 140 2.31 -2.58 -13.69
C ASP A 140 3.78 -2.64 -13.26
N VAL A 141 4.32 -1.52 -12.76
CA VAL A 141 5.71 -1.46 -12.31
C VAL A 141 5.77 -0.81 -10.94
N PHE A 142 6.60 -1.39 -10.07
CA PHE A 142 6.93 -0.80 -8.77
C PHE A 142 8.36 -0.27 -8.86
N TYR A 143 8.53 1.01 -8.51
CA TYR A 143 9.84 1.65 -8.47
C TYR A 143 10.20 1.88 -7.00
N PRO A 144 11.27 1.21 -6.48
CA PRO A 144 11.70 1.45 -5.10
C PRO A 144 12.06 2.91 -4.88
N ALA A 145 11.68 3.43 -3.72
CA ALA A 145 12.07 4.77 -3.32
C ALA A 145 13.56 4.77 -2.96
N GLU A 146 14.11 5.98 -2.88
CA GLU A 146 15.52 6.17 -2.51
C GLU A 146 15.79 5.56 -1.13
N ASP A 147 17.04 5.14 -0.88
CA ASP A 147 17.41 4.45 0.35
C ASP A 147 17.06 5.24 1.60
N TYR A 148 17.16 6.58 1.56
CA TYR A 148 16.86 7.40 2.73
C TYR A 148 15.38 7.41 3.10
N HIS A 149 14.49 6.93 2.22
CA HIS A 149 13.07 6.76 2.53
C HIS A 149 12.77 5.40 3.14
N GLN A 150 13.64 4.42 2.93
CA GLN A 150 13.40 3.07 3.44
C GLN A 150 13.57 3.05 4.96
N GLU A 151 12.57 2.46 5.64
CA GLU A 151 12.56 2.35 7.11
C GLU A 151 12.78 3.71 7.78
N TYR A 152 12.13 4.74 7.25
CA TYR A 152 12.37 6.12 7.68
C TYR A 152 12.19 6.31 9.19
N PHE A 153 11.09 5.81 9.75
CA PHE A 153 10.84 5.99 11.19
C PHE A 153 11.77 5.15 12.06
N ALA A 154 12.15 3.97 11.60
CA ALA A 154 13.10 3.14 12.32
C ALA A 154 14.47 3.81 12.38
N ASN A 155 14.90 4.45 11.27
CA ASN A 155 16.20 5.08 11.17
C ASN A 155 16.24 6.50 11.72
N ASN A 156 15.08 7.16 11.86
CA ASN A 156 15.00 8.56 12.27
C ASN A 156 14.21 8.74 13.57
N ALA A 157 13.91 7.66 14.29
CA ALA A 157 13.30 7.75 15.60
C ALA A 157 14.32 8.31 16.59
N SER A 158 13.95 9.39 17.23
CA SER A 158 14.80 9.98 18.27
C SER A 158 14.22 9.68 19.63
#